data_b74bb44160d95426ee55bea8896d812c
#
_entry.id   b74bb44160d95426ee55bea8896d812c
#
_cell.length_a   1.000
_cell.length_b   1.000
_cell.length_c   1.000
_cell.angle_alpha   90.00
_cell.angle_beta   90.00
_cell.angle_gamma   90.00
#
_symmetry.space_group_name_H-M   'P 1'
#
loop_
_entity.id
_entity.type
_entity.pdbx_description
1 polymer ?
#
loop_
_entity_poly.entity_id
_entity_poly.type
_entity_poly.pdbx_seq_one_letter_code
_entity_poly.pdbx_strand_id
1 'polypeptide(L)'
;LNERIPYTSGPQFLAEQVLQYRHVLAVAGTHGKTTTTTMLAWILHYAGIDAGFLIGGVPLVDTQDERLQQAFAHSSYLGSDKTANHEGYFVIEADEYDSAFFDKRSKFVHYRPTTAILNNLEYDHADIFPNLAAIQTQFHHMVRMIPSNGKIIMPADTESLEETLKKGCWTPIWRTAIASTNPHADWQAKLVKQDGSQYEVMFDDHTGQVNWQMS
;
A
#
# COMPACT_ATOMS: atom_id res chain seq x y z
N LEU A 1 -32.80 -1.66 -5.48
CA LEU A 1 -33.02 -0.21 -5.32
C LEU A 1 -34.52 0.13 -5.28
N ASN A 2 -35.31 -0.44 -6.19
CA ASN A 2 -36.75 -0.17 -6.27
C ASN A 2 -37.53 -0.64 -5.02
N GLU A 3 -37.05 -1.64 -4.31
CA GLU A 3 -37.66 -2.20 -3.10
C GLU A 3 -37.10 -1.63 -1.80
N ARG A 4 -36.27 -0.57 -1.87
CA ARG A 4 -35.62 0.07 -0.72
C ARG A 4 -34.78 -0.89 0.14
N ILE A 5 -34.26 -1.95 -0.46
CA ILE A 5 -33.34 -2.88 0.22
C ILE A 5 -32.03 -2.14 0.50
N PRO A 6 -31.52 -2.14 1.73
CA PRO A 6 -30.21 -1.59 2.04
C PRO A 6 -29.12 -2.26 1.21
N TYR A 7 -28.21 -1.48 0.65
CA TYR A 7 -27.09 -1.98 -0.15
C TYR A 7 -25.83 -1.20 0.17
N THR A 8 -24.68 -1.81 -0.05
CA THR A 8 -23.36 -1.21 0.11
C THR A 8 -22.40 -1.80 -0.93
N SER A 9 -21.29 -1.10 -1.19
CA SER A 9 -20.20 -1.67 -1.98
C SER A 9 -19.25 -2.50 -1.10
N GLY A 10 -18.52 -3.44 -1.69
CA GLY A 10 -17.50 -4.20 -0.96
C GLY A 10 -16.45 -3.31 -0.27
N PRO A 11 -15.86 -2.33 -0.97
CA PRO A 11 -14.92 -1.37 -0.36
C PRO A 11 -15.53 -0.56 0.80
N GLN A 12 -16.78 -0.12 0.67
CA GLN A 12 -17.46 0.60 1.74
C GLN A 12 -17.71 -0.30 2.95
N PHE A 13 -18.22 -1.51 2.73
CA PHE A 13 -18.43 -2.49 3.82
C PHE A 13 -17.14 -2.80 4.56
N LEU A 14 -16.04 -3.04 3.82
CA LEU A 14 -14.73 -3.28 4.40
C LEU A 14 -14.27 -2.08 5.25
N ALA A 15 -14.43 -0.86 4.73
CA ALA A 15 -14.08 0.36 5.44
C ALA A 15 -14.84 0.49 6.78
N GLU A 16 -16.14 0.24 6.77
CA GLU A 16 -17.02 0.40 7.94
C GLU A 16 -16.88 -0.72 8.97
N GLN A 17 -16.65 -1.96 8.53
CA GLN A 17 -16.65 -3.12 9.41
C GLN A 17 -15.25 -3.55 9.86
N VAL A 18 -14.21 -3.22 9.11
CA VAL A 18 -12.85 -3.72 9.35
C VAL A 18 -11.83 -2.60 9.54
N LEU A 19 -11.85 -1.58 8.68
CA LEU A 19 -10.73 -0.63 8.60
C LEU A 19 -10.85 0.58 9.52
N GLN A 20 -12.06 0.99 9.91
CA GLN A 20 -12.34 2.29 10.53
C GLN A 20 -11.54 2.61 11.80
N TYR A 21 -11.10 1.60 12.54
CA TYR A 21 -10.33 1.77 13.78
C TYR A 21 -8.91 1.23 13.68
N ARG A 22 -8.47 0.85 12.47
CA ARG A 22 -7.15 0.28 12.23
C ARG A 22 -6.19 1.29 11.65
N HIS A 23 -4.91 1.06 11.85
CA HIS A 23 -3.88 1.74 11.11
C HIS A 23 -3.75 1.09 9.71
N VAL A 24 -4.39 1.71 8.73
CA VAL A 24 -4.44 1.17 7.37
C VAL A 24 -3.17 1.54 6.60
N LEU A 25 -2.49 0.52 6.10
CA LEU A 25 -1.30 0.59 5.26
C LEU A 25 -1.72 0.24 3.82
N ALA A 26 -1.92 1.24 2.97
CA ALA A 26 -2.36 1.02 1.59
C ALA A 26 -1.17 1.00 0.62
N VAL A 27 -1.21 0.08 -0.33
CA VAL A 27 -0.24 0.02 -1.44
C VAL A 27 -0.97 0.31 -2.74
N ALA A 28 -0.64 1.44 -3.36
CA ALA A 28 -1.19 1.88 -4.63
C ALA A 28 -0.08 2.02 -5.69
N GLY A 29 -0.46 2.02 -6.95
CA GLY A 29 0.44 2.15 -8.08
C GLY A 29 -0.11 1.45 -9.31
N THR A 30 0.41 1.76 -10.47
CA THR A 30 0.03 1.06 -11.70
C THR A 30 0.47 -0.40 -11.65
N HIS A 31 1.71 -0.65 -11.20
CA HIS A 31 2.32 -1.97 -11.17
C HIS A 31 2.89 -2.32 -9.79
N GLY A 32 3.01 -3.63 -9.51
CA GLY A 32 3.67 -4.17 -8.32
C GLY A 32 2.84 -4.06 -7.02
N LYS A 33 1.59 -3.64 -7.07
CA LYS A 33 0.70 -3.55 -5.90
C LYS A 33 0.67 -4.85 -5.10
N THR A 34 0.30 -5.96 -5.74
CA THR A 34 0.16 -7.29 -5.11
C THR A 34 1.46 -7.74 -4.44
N THR A 35 2.58 -7.63 -5.17
CA THR A 35 3.90 -8.01 -4.65
C THR A 35 4.28 -7.19 -3.42
N THR A 36 4.19 -5.86 -3.52
CA THR A 36 4.54 -4.95 -2.41
C THR A 36 3.61 -5.14 -1.20
N THR A 37 2.31 -5.35 -1.43
CA THR A 37 1.35 -5.63 -0.36
C THR A 37 1.68 -6.94 0.35
N THR A 38 2.01 -7.98 -0.41
CA THR A 38 2.44 -9.28 0.13
C THR A 38 3.71 -9.16 0.96
N MET A 39 4.72 -8.46 0.42
CA MET A 39 5.98 -8.23 1.14
C MET A 39 5.77 -7.46 2.44
N LEU A 40 4.95 -6.40 2.42
CA LEU A 40 4.67 -5.60 3.61
C LEU A 40 3.92 -6.42 4.67
N ALA A 41 2.89 -7.17 4.28
CA ALA A 41 2.18 -8.06 5.19
C ALA A 41 3.12 -9.12 5.78
N TRP A 42 3.97 -9.74 4.95
CA TRP A 42 4.98 -10.70 5.39
C TRP A 42 5.95 -10.10 6.40
N ILE A 43 6.51 -8.92 6.13
CA ILE A 43 7.46 -8.24 7.03
C ILE A 43 6.84 -7.99 8.40
N LEU A 44 5.58 -7.53 8.44
CA LEU A 44 4.86 -7.30 9.70
C LEU A 44 4.68 -8.60 10.49
N HIS A 45 4.20 -9.65 9.83
CA HIS A 45 4.04 -10.97 10.47
C HIS A 45 5.35 -11.57 10.93
N TYR A 46 6.42 -11.44 10.12
CA TYR A 46 7.76 -11.90 10.50
C TYR A 46 8.29 -11.13 11.72
N ALA A 47 7.98 -9.85 11.85
CA ALA A 47 8.28 -9.02 13.01
C ALA A 47 7.39 -9.32 14.24
N GLY A 48 6.49 -10.28 14.16
CA GLY A 48 5.59 -10.66 15.26
C GLY A 48 4.33 -9.81 15.38
N ILE A 49 4.06 -8.95 14.38
CA ILE A 49 2.85 -8.11 14.31
C ILE A 49 1.77 -8.88 13.54
N ASP A 50 0.68 -9.24 14.20
CA ASP A 50 -0.42 -9.99 13.60
C ASP A 50 -1.37 -9.06 12.82
N ALA A 51 -0.83 -8.44 11.76
CA ALA A 51 -1.56 -7.51 10.92
C ALA A 51 -2.59 -8.20 10.03
N GLY A 52 -3.78 -7.62 9.90
CA GLY A 52 -4.72 -8.03 8.87
C GLY A 52 -4.24 -7.64 7.48
N PHE A 53 -4.75 -8.30 6.45
CA PHE A 53 -4.46 -7.92 5.07
C PHE A 53 -5.56 -8.30 4.07
N LEU A 54 -5.57 -7.58 2.94
CA LEU A 54 -6.32 -7.92 1.74
C LEU A 54 -5.43 -7.69 0.52
N ILE A 55 -5.11 -8.77 -0.20
CA ILE A 55 -4.17 -8.83 -1.32
C ILE A 55 -4.92 -9.31 -2.57
N GLY A 56 -4.54 -8.84 -3.74
CA GLY A 56 -5.20 -9.19 -5.01
C GLY A 56 -4.99 -10.63 -5.49
N GLY A 57 -4.17 -11.41 -4.80
CA GLY A 57 -3.90 -12.82 -5.07
C GLY A 57 -3.58 -13.59 -3.81
N VAL A 58 -3.52 -14.91 -3.87
CA VAL A 58 -3.08 -15.75 -2.75
C VAL A 58 -1.55 -15.75 -2.72
N PRO A 59 -0.93 -15.27 -1.62
CA PRO A 59 0.52 -15.29 -1.49
C PRO A 59 1.07 -16.72 -1.48
N LEU A 60 2.16 -16.94 -2.19
CA LEU A 60 2.94 -18.16 -2.05
C LEU A 60 4.00 -17.93 -0.96
N VAL A 61 3.90 -18.66 0.11
CA VAL A 61 4.79 -18.50 1.27
C VAL A 61 5.44 -19.84 1.56
N ASP A 62 6.76 -19.92 1.37
CA ASP A 62 7.57 -21.07 1.77
C ASP A 62 8.13 -20.83 3.17
N THR A 63 7.49 -21.39 4.18
CA THR A 63 7.91 -21.30 5.58
C THR A 63 7.49 -22.56 6.35
N GLN A 64 8.27 -22.89 7.39
CA GLN A 64 7.94 -23.93 8.36
C GLN A 64 7.15 -23.41 9.56
N ASP A 65 6.93 -22.11 9.65
CA ASP A 65 6.12 -21.49 10.70
C ASP A 65 4.63 -21.67 10.39
N GLU A 66 3.96 -22.57 11.13
CA GLU A 66 2.53 -22.89 10.95
C GLU A 66 1.63 -21.66 11.08
N ARG A 67 1.99 -20.69 11.93
CA ARG A 67 1.25 -19.44 12.10
C ARG A 67 1.28 -18.63 10.81
N LEU A 68 2.44 -18.50 10.17
CA LEU A 68 2.60 -17.80 8.91
C LEU A 68 1.91 -18.55 7.76
N GLN A 69 2.02 -19.88 7.72
CA GLN A 69 1.29 -20.70 6.75
C GLN A 69 -0.22 -20.47 6.85
N GLN A 70 -0.76 -20.45 8.06
CA GLN A 70 -2.19 -20.23 8.29
C GLN A 70 -2.62 -18.81 7.90
N ALA A 71 -1.86 -17.78 8.27
CA ALA A 71 -2.17 -16.39 7.93
C ALA A 71 -2.19 -16.17 6.42
N PHE A 72 -1.23 -16.72 5.69
CA PHE A 72 -1.06 -16.53 4.25
C PHE A 72 -1.71 -17.63 3.38
N ALA A 73 -2.55 -18.49 3.95
CA ALA A 73 -3.28 -19.53 3.19
C ALA A 73 -4.33 -18.94 2.22
N HIS A 74 -4.72 -17.69 2.40
CA HIS A 74 -5.73 -17.01 1.61
C HIS A 74 -5.26 -15.59 1.21
N SER A 75 -5.97 -14.98 0.26
CA SER A 75 -5.73 -13.59 -0.17
C SER A 75 -6.12 -12.55 0.88
N SER A 76 -6.75 -12.97 1.97
CA SER A 76 -7.17 -12.08 3.06
C SER A 76 -7.02 -12.75 4.42
N TYR A 77 -6.69 -11.94 5.41
CA TYR A 77 -6.57 -12.33 6.80
C TYR A 77 -7.03 -11.17 7.70
N LEU A 78 -7.80 -11.46 8.73
CA LEU A 78 -8.35 -10.38 9.55
C LEU A 78 -7.30 -9.76 10.48
N GLY A 79 -6.38 -10.55 10.97
CA GLY A 79 -5.42 -10.12 12.00
C GLY A 79 -6.11 -9.82 13.33
N SER A 80 -5.31 -9.69 14.37
CA SER A 80 -5.81 -9.42 15.73
C SER A 80 -4.94 -8.44 16.52
N ASP A 81 -3.89 -7.92 15.89
CA ASP A 81 -2.92 -7.08 16.57
C ASP A 81 -3.54 -5.71 16.93
N LYS A 82 -3.57 -5.42 18.23
CA LYS A 82 -4.15 -4.21 18.79
C LYS A 82 -3.11 -3.40 19.54
N THR A 83 -3.21 -2.09 19.45
CA THR A 83 -2.40 -1.16 20.24
C THR A 83 -3.27 -0.24 21.07
N ALA A 84 -2.66 0.58 21.93
CA ALA A 84 -3.40 1.59 22.70
C ALA A 84 -4.09 2.64 21.81
N ASN A 85 -3.63 2.82 20.58
CA ASN A 85 -4.06 3.90 19.69
C ASN A 85 -4.97 3.43 18.53
N HIS A 86 -5.02 2.13 18.23
CA HIS A 86 -5.83 1.57 17.14
C HIS A 86 -6.09 0.07 17.32
N GLU A 87 -7.06 -0.45 16.59
CA GLU A 87 -7.49 -1.86 16.58
C GLU A 87 -6.55 -2.78 15.77
N GLY A 88 -5.27 -2.42 15.63
CA GLY A 88 -4.25 -3.17 14.91
C GLY A 88 -3.90 -2.57 13.54
N TYR A 89 -2.98 -3.21 12.85
CA TYR A 89 -2.58 -2.87 11.50
C TYR A 89 -3.41 -3.63 10.47
N PHE A 90 -3.63 -3.00 9.30
CA PHE A 90 -4.24 -3.66 8.16
C PHE A 90 -3.54 -3.23 6.87
N VAL A 91 -2.98 -4.19 6.16
CA VAL A 91 -2.32 -3.97 4.86
C VAL A 91 -3.31 -4.22 3.74
N ILE A 92 -3.45 -3.27 2.82
CA ILE A 92 -4.42 -3.40 1.73
C ILE A 92 -3.84 -3.02 0.39
N GLU A 93 -4.12 -3.84 -0.62
CA GLU A 93 -3.89 -3.49 -2.01
C GLU A 93 -4.93 -2.45 -2.43
N ALA A 94 -4.47 -1.26 -2.80
CA ALA A 94 -5.31 -0.11 -3.09
C ALA A 94 -5.42 0.09 -4.61
N ASP A 95 -6.59 -0.23 -5.12
CA ASP A 95 -6.92 -0.27 -6.54
C ASP A 95 -7.66 1.02 -6.95
N GLU A 96 -7.31 1.58 -8.10
CA GLU A 96 -7.90 2.79 -8.68
C GLU A 96 -9.26 2.56 -9.37
N TYR A 97 -9.69 1.32 -9.53
CA TYR A 97 -10.97 0.97 -10.17
C TYR A 97 -12.20 1.42 -9.38
N ASP A 98 -13.31 1.60 -10.08
CA ASP A 98 -14.62 1.90 -9.50
C ASP A 98 -14.99 0.91 -8.39
N SER A 99 -15.60 1.43 -7.33
CA SER A 99 -16.04 0.63 -6.18
C SER A 99 -17.21 -0.29 -6.53
N ALA A 100 -18.17 0.22 -7.33
CA ALA A 100 -19.35 -0.51 -7.79
C ALA A 100 -19.99 0.20 -8.99
N PHE A 101 -20.95 -0.44 -9.65
CA PHE A 101 -21.69 0.19 -10.76
C PHE A 101 -22.45 1.45 -10.32
N PHE A 102 -22.84 1.54 -9.07
CA PHE A 102 -23.55 2.67 -8.46
C PHE A 102 -22.62 3.64 -7.70
N ASP A 103 -21.35 3.30 -7.52
CA ASP A 103 -20.34 4.14 -6.88
C ASP A 103 -19.07 4.19 -7.74
N LYS A 104 -18.92 5.30 -8.46
CA LYS A 104 -17.84 5.55 -9.43
C LYS A 104 -16.57 6.10 -8.79
N ARG A 105 -16.52 6.19 -7.45
CA ARG A 105 -15.26 6.50 -6.76
C ARG A 105 -14.33 5.30 -6.79
N SER A 106 -13.04 5.55 -6.91
CA SER A 106 -12.04 4.49 -6.81
C SER A 106 -12.09 3.81 -5.45
N LYS A 107 -11.84 2.50 -5.42
CA LYS A 107 -11.91 1.68 -4.20
C LYS A 107 -11.09 2.25 -3.07
N PHE A 108 -9.88 2.74 -3.34
CA PHE A 108 -8.97 3.24 -2.33
C PHE A 108 -9.47 4.49 -1.58
N VAL A 109 -10.42 5.24 -2.12
CA VAL A 109 -11.04 6.39 -1.41
C VAL A 109 -11.82 5.91 -0.17
N HIS A 110 -12.39 4.71 -0.22
CA HIS A 110 -13.07 4.12 0.92
C HIS A 110 -12.12 3.69 2.05
N TYR A 111 -10.89 3.28 1.71
CA TYR A 111 -9.96 2.65 2.64
C TYR A 111 -9.37 3.61 3.67
N ARG A 112 -9.35 4.93 3.39
CA ARG A 112 -8.86 5.99 4.27
C ARG A 112 -7.51 5.64 4.91
N PRO A 113 -6.46 5.41 4.11
CA PRO A 113 -5.19 4.96 4.63
C PRO A 113 -4.58 5.97 5.61
N THR A 114 -3.94 5.46 6.67
CA THR A 114 -3.09 6.24 7.54
C THR A 114 -1.68 6.36 6.95
N THR A 115 -1.21 5.30 6.30
CA THR A 115 0.05 5.29 5.57
C THR A 115 -0.18 4.72 4.17
N ALA A 116 0.40 5.34 3.15
CA ALA A 116 0.33 4.84 1.78
C ALA A 116 1.72 4.66 1.17
N ILE A 117 1.92 3.55 0.48
CA ILE A 117 3.02 3.33 -0.44
C ILE A 117 2.49 3.59 -1.85
N LEU A 118 3.10 4.53 -2.57
CA LEU A 118 2.81 4.82 -3.97
C LEU A 118 3.97 4.26 -4.80
N ASN A 119 3.80 3.07 -5.39
CA ASN A 119 4.90 2.39 -6.08
C ASN A 119 5.36 3.13 -7.34
N ASN A 120 4.41 3.45 -8.20
CA ASN A 120 4.61 4.10 -9.50
C ASN A 120 3.27 4.65 -9.98
N LEU A 121 3.30 5.46 -11.02
CA LEU A 121 2.09 5.99 -11.65
C LEU A 121 2.36 6.22 -13.13
N GLU A 122 1.80 5.36 -13.96
CA GLU A 122 1.91 5.37 -15.40
C GLU A 122 0.53 5.35 -16.05
N TYR A 123 0.45 5.67 -17.35
CA TYR A 123 -0.80 5.55 -18.08
C TYR A 123 -1.06 4.08 -18.40
N ASP A 124 -2.07 3.54 -17.74
CA ASP A 124 -2.60 2.19 -17.96
C ASP A 124 -4.13 2.22 -17.89
N HIS A 125 -4.77 1.07 -18.14
CA HIS A 125 -6.23 0.94 -18.07
C HIS A 125 -6.97 1.93 -19.01
N ALA A 126 -6.55 1.96 -20.29
CA ALA A 126 -7.13 2.82 -21.32
C ALA A 126 -8.65 2.60 -21.58
N ASP A 127 -9.18 1.51 -21.08
CA ASP A 127 -10.62 1.19 -21.08
C ASP A 127 -11.42 2.01 -20.07
N ILE A 128 -10.76 2.52 -19.02
CA ILE A 128 -11.39 3.27 -17.92
C ILE A 128 -10.91 4.73 -17.89
N PHE A 129 -9.62 4.94 -18.10
CA PHE A 129 -9.00 6.27 -17.99
C PHE A 129 -8.56 6.80 -19.36
N PRO A 130 -9.03 7.99 -19.77
CA PRO A 130 -8.70 8.56 -21.07
C PRO A 130 -7.23 9.01 -21.19
N ASN A 131 -6.55 9.27 -20.06
CA ASN A 131 -5.17 9.73 -20.01
C ASN A 131 -4.60 9.66 -18.61
N LEU A 132 -3.30 9.90 -18.47
CA LEU A 132 -2.58 9.90 -17.19
C LEU A 132 -3.16 10.91 -16.20
N ALA A 133 -3.59 12.09 -16.66
CA ALA A 133 -4.14 13.12 -15.77
C ALA A 133 -5.44 12.66 -15.07
N ALA A 134 -6.22 11.79 -15.71
CA ALA A 134 -7.41 11.18 -15.09
C ALA A 134 -7.00 10.23 -13.95
N ILE A 135 -5.98 9.40 -14.16
CA ILE A 135 -5.44 8.50 -13.11
C ILE A 135 -4.83 9.32 -11.96
N GLN A 136 -4.03 10.34 -12.27
CA GLN A 136 -3.47 11.27 -11.26
C GLN A 136 -4.57 11.92 -10.42
N THR A 137 -5.72 12.21 -11.00
CA THR A 137 -6.86 12.77 -10.27
C THR A 137 -7.42 11.77 -9.26
N GLN A 138 -7.53 10.49 -9.61
CA GLN A 138 -7.95 9.46 -8.67
C GLN A 138 -6.93 9.29 -7.54
N PHE A 139 -5.65 9.19 -7.87
CA PHE A 139 -4.59 9.13 -6.85
C PHE A 139 -4.60 10.34 -5.92
N HIS A 140 -4.85 11.54 -6.46
CA HIS A 140 -4.98 12.74 -5.63
C HIS A 140 -6.19 12.66 -4.68
N HIS A 141 -7.29 12.03 -5.09
CA HIS A 141 -8.42 11.79 -4.17
C HIS A 141 -8.01 10.91 -2.99
N MET A 142 -7.17 9.90 -3.19
CA MET A 142 -6.62 9.08 -2.09
C MET A 142 -5.64 9.90 -1.22
N VAL A 143 -4.70 10.60 -1.84
CA VAL A 143 -3.69 11.43 -1.13
C VAL A 143 -4.36 12.39 -0.15
N ARG A 144 -5.46 13.04 -0.55
CA ARG A 144 -6.23 13.96 0.30
C ARG A 144 -6.90 13.30 1.50
N MET A 145 -7.08 11.97 1.47
CA MET A 145 -7.70 11.22 2.57
C MET A 145 -6.69 10.83 3.65
N ILE A 146 -5.38 10.87 3.34
CA ILE A 146 -4.33 10.49 4.28
C ILE A 146 -4.14 11.63 5.28
N PRO A 147 -4.22 11.37 6.59
CA PRO A 147 -4.15 12.41 7.61
C PRO A 147 -2.74 13.02 7.70
N SER A 148 -2.64 14.24 8.25
CA SER A 148 -1.37 14.95 8.39
C SER A 148 -0.37 14.29 9.37
N ASN A 149 -0.85 13.43 10.26
CA ASN A 149 -0.03 12.57 11.13
C ASN A 149 0.27 11.20 10.52
N GLY A 150 -0.19 10.96 9.28
CA GLY A 150 0.12 9.76 8.50
C GLY A 150 1.44 9.87 7.76
N LYS A 151 1.62 9.02 6.74
CA LYS A 151 2.83 8.99 5.92
C LYS A 151 2.54 8.57 4.48
N ILE A 152 3.21 9.21 3.53
CA ILE A 152 3.30 8.75 2.14
C ILE A 152 4.74 8.30 1.90
N ILE A 153 4.90 7.13 1.30
CA ILE A 153 6.20 6.57 0.90
C ILE A 153 6.16 6.39 -0.61
N MET A 154 7.14 6.91 -1.32
CA MET A 154 7.19 6.86 -2.79
C MET A 154 8.61 6.89 -3.33
N PRO A 155 8.87 6.41 -4.57
CA PRO A 155 10.15 6.60 -5.22
C PRO A 155 10.43 8.08 -5.47
N ALA A 156 11.69 8.49 -5.28
CA ALA A 156 12.12 9.89 -5.44
C ALA A 156 12.06 10.40 -6.88
N ASP A 157 12.15 9.49 -7.86
CA ASP A 157 12.36 9.87 -9.27
C ASP A 157 11.09 9.64 -10.12
N THR A 158 9.89 9.68 -9.53
CA THR A 158 8.63 9.47 -10.25
C THR A 158 7.88 10.79 -10.44
N GLU A 159 8.10 11.44 -11.60
CA GLU A 159 7.52 12.74 -11.93
C GLU A 159 5.99 12.77 -11.84
N SER A 160 5.32 11.72 -12.35
CA SER A 160 3.86 11.63 -12.33
C SER A 160 3.26 11.61 -10.92
N LEU A 161 3.96 11.01 -9.94
CA LEU A 161 3.59 11.08 -8.53
C LEU A 161 3.84 12.47 -7.94
N GLU A 162 4.99 13.09 -8.25
CA GLU A 162 5.28 14.47 -7.81
C GLU A 162 4.23 15.47 -8.34
N GLU A 163 3.82 15.33 -9.60
CA GLU A 163 2.73 16.15 -10.17
C GLU A 163 1.39 15.92 -9.45
N THR A 164 1.12 14.67 -9.06
CA THR A 164 -0.08 14.33 -8.29
C THR A 164 -0.07 15.02 -6.93
N LEU A 165 1.05 15.01 -6.23
CA LEU A 165 1.20 15.64 -4.91
C LEU A 165 1.15 17.17 -5.00
N LYS A 166 1.62 17.78 -6.08
CA LYS A 166 1.51 19.25 -6.32
C LYS A 166 0.06 19.74 -6.39
N LYS A 167 -0.90 18.86 -6.66
CA LYS A 167 -2.34 19.20 -6.61
C LYS A 167 -2.85 19.47 -5.18
N GLY A 168 -2.05 19.13 -4.16
CA GLY A 168 -2.31 19.33 -2.74
C GLY A 168 -2.03 18.08 -1.92
N CYS A 169 -1.07 18.17 -1.01
CA CYS A 169 -0.69 17.11 -0.08
C CYS A 169 -0.36 17.75 1.28
N TRP A 170 -0.96 17.22 2.35
CA TRP A 170 -0.75 17.69 3.72
C TRP A 170 0.03 16.70 4.57
N THR A 171 0.20 15.48 4.05
CA THR A 171 0.84 14.37 4.73
C THR A 171 2.35 14.41 4.50
N PRO A 172 3.18 14.16 5.51
CA PRO A 172 4.61 14.00 5.33
C PRO A 172 4.96 12.91 4.33
N ILE A 173 5.94 13.18 3.47
CA ILE A 173 6.36 12.28 2.40
C ILE A 173 7.76 11.77 2.74
N TRP A 174 7.97 10.46 2.60
CA TRP A 174 9.28 9.85 2.55
C TRP A 174 9.57 9.36 1.14
N ARG A 175 10.70 9.81 0.62
CA ARG A 175 11.18 9.40 -0.71
C ARG A 175 12.20 8.29 -0.58
N THR A 176 12.05 7.29 -1.42
CA THR A 176 12.96 6.13 -1.49
C THR A 176 13.72 6.14 -2.78
N ALA A 177 14.99 5.73 -2.77
CA ALA A 177 15.80 5.58 -3.98
C ALA A 177 16.85 4.47 -3.84
N ILE A 178 17.35 4.00 -4.97
CA ILE A 178 18.63 3.31 -5.00
C ILE A 178 19.73 4.36 -4.79
N ALA A 179 20.63 4.16 -3.85
CA ALA A 179 21.62 5.17 -3.40
C ALA A 179 22.48 5.79 -4.51
N SER A 180 22.70 5.06 -5.60
CA SER A 180 23.44 5.55 -6.77
C SER A 180 22.64 6.50 -7.66
N THR A 181 21.31 6.57 -7.53
CA THR A 181 20.45 7.34 -8.41
C THR A 181 20.00 8.66 -7.80
N ASN A 182 19.72 8.68 -6.48
CA ASN A 182 19.27 9.89 -5.81
C ASN A 182 19.81 9.97 -4.37
N PRO A 183 20.90 10.76 -4.14
CA PRO A 183 21.49 10.88 -2.80
C PRO A 183 20.67 11.75 -1.83
N HIS A 184 19.58 12.36 -2.28
CA HIS A 184 18.71 13.22 -1.46
C HIS A 184 17.41 12.54 -1.05
N ALA A 185 17.26 11.25 -1.35
CA ALA A 185 16.11 10.48 -0.86
C ALA A 185 16.23 10.23 0.64
N ASP A 186 15.08 10.26 1.33
CA ASP A 186 15.03 10.01 2.78
C ASP A 186 15.47 8.60 3.12
N TRP A 187 15.08 7.63 2.28
CA TRP A 187 15.47 6.24 2.39
C TRP A 187 16.26 5.82 1.15
N GLN A 188 17.41 5.24 1.36
CA GLN A 188 18.28 4.80 0.28
C GLN A 188 18.56 3.31 0.41
N ALA A 189 18.55 2.60 -0.71
CA ALA A 189 18.98 1.22 -0.80
C ALA A 189 20.25 1.12 -1.66
N LYS A 190 21.24 0.37 -1.19
CA LYS A 190 22.43 0.04 -1.95
C LYS A 190 22.49 -1.46 -2.17
N LEU A 191 22.45 -1.88 -3.42
CA LEU A 191 22.56 -3.29 -3.75
C LEU A 191 23.95 -3.83 -3.35
N VAL A 192 23.96 -4.91 -2.58
CA VAL A 192 25.16 -5.71 -2.28
C VAL A 192 25.29 -6.83 -3.31
N LYS A 193 24.15 -7.43 -3.68
CA LYS A 193 24.06 -8.38 -4.80
C LYS A 193 23.16 -7.80 -5.90
N GLN A 194 23.57 -8.01 -7.15
CA GLN A 194 22.85 -7.45 -8.31
C GLN A 194 21.44 -8.03 -8.50
N ASP A 195 21.19 -9.24 -8.02
CA ASP A 195 19.89 -9.89 -8.05
C ASP A 195 18.91 -9.34 -7.00
N GLY A 196 19.34 -8.38 -6.18
CA GLY A 196 18.51 -7.78 -5.12
C GLY A 196 18.29 -8.67 -3.90
N SER A 197 18.90 -9.86 -3.84
CA SER A 197 18.76 -10.76 -2.69
C SER A 197 19.49 -10.28 -1.43
N GLN A 198 20.38 -9.29 -1.58
CA GLN A 198 21.07 -8.64 -0.49
C GLN A 198 21.29 -7.16 -0.77
N TYR A 199 20.87 -6.31 0.14
CA TYR A 199 21.06 -4.87 0.04
C TYR A 199 21.19 -4.21 1.40
N GLU A 200 21.81 -3.04 1.42
CA GLU A 200 21.90 -2.16 2.57
C GLU A 200 20.80 -1.10 2.46
N VAL A 201 20.14 -0.81 3.56
CA VAL A 201 19.16 0.28 3.67
C VAL A 201 19.73 1.34 4.58
N MET A 202 19.66 2.58 4.14
CA MET A 202 20.13 3.75 4.87
C MET A 202 18.97 4.72 5.11
N PHE A 203 18.85 5.20 6.34
CA PHE A 203 17.91 6.23 6.75
C PHE A 203 18.56 7.09 7.84
N ASP A 204 18.68 8.38 7.61
CA ASP A 204 19.51 9.27 8.41
C ASP A 204 20.93 8.68 8.60
N ASP A 205 21.41 8.60 9.83
CA ASP A 205 22.71 8.02 10.19
C ASP A 205 22.67 6.51 10.45
N HIS A 206 21.52 5.86 10.18
CA HIS A 206 21.32 4.43 10.43
C HIS A 206 21.49 3.63 9.14
N THR A 207 22.22 2.53 9.23
CA THR A 207 22.37 1.56 8.15
C THR A 207 21.96 0.17 8.63
N GLY A 208 21.10 -0.48 7.86
CA GLY A 208 20.68 -1.86 8.11
C GLY A 208 20.94 -2.73 6.88
N GLN A 209 21.28 -4.00 7.10
CA GLN A 209 21.40 -4.97 6.01
C GLN A 209 20.15 -5.82 5.91
N VAL A 210 19.65 -5.98 4.70
CA VAL A 210 18.50 -6.82 4.39
C VAL A 210 18.96 -7.97 3.50
N ASN A 211 18.60 -9.19 3.91
CA ASN A 211 18.75 -10.38 3.10
C ASN A 211 17.35 -10.87 2.74
N TRP A 212 17.08 -11.01 1.47
CA TRP A 212 15.80 -11.42 0.95
C TRP A 212 15.96 -12.57 -0.03
N GLN A 213 15.15 -13.60 0.14
CA GLN A 213 15.09 -14.71 -0.80
C GLN A 213 13.65 -14.84 -1.30
N MET A 214 13.48 -14.64 -2.61
CA MET A 214 12.25 -15.01 -3.30
C MET A 214 12.46 -16.35 -3.98
N SER A 215 11.56 -17.27 -3.75
CA SER A 215 11.50 -18.57 -4.42
C SER A 215 10.71 -18.48 -5.73
#